data_9ffbce1f3d934a4063042b7271faaebf
#
_entry.id   9ffbce1f3d934a4063042b7271faaebf
#
_cell.length_a   1.000
_cell.length_b   1.000
_cell.length_c   1.000
_cell.angle_alpha   90.00
_cell.angle_beta   90.00
_cell.angle_gamma   90.00
#
_symmetry.space_group_name_H-M   'P 1'
#
loop_
_entity.id
_entity.type
_entity.pdbx_description
1 polymer ?
#
loop_
_entity_poly.entity_id
_entity_poly.type
_entity_poly.pdbx_seq_one_letter_code
_entity_poly.pdbx_strand_id
1 'polypeptide(L)'
;QIGKPDVDLVDEKIGREICHSANINSLVLTSIRQFGELYSIDLKILDIEKDEYLFSTNVQAEGKKNIPGLIDEISKQTRISLAEKAEEIEKNQRDIASLTTKNLEAFKYYDLGLKEIYNNQWNDGIKHFQKAIEIDSTFALAYYQLAFSYQWKFNVPKTQEYIKVAVQYIESVPAKERLYIRAQSVQDKLSRLHIYEELIQKYPNEKLAYFEYGDILYHSGSSMESIPYFEKSHTLDPNFEHTLSHLSWTYTDAGLHEKNIELAQNTLKIDPASPTYNQKVLSALLNAGRFKDYFARVRKLNKSEIENYHFNFRMGDGHFKSGDYVKAIEFYKNGIEQDEGRISGLNNLISVSIIQGDLNNYKKYTNEKINQALQESDYRWYAELLLHMAYTNFITFDDRQYGKQLIEEIENLFMDETKECNFSDMGAIAKFNFIYCYKILQNWEMVDQLTEESVGHSDVTVKPNRGIQYQQEGKYQEAIHSYKRILSESTILWIQYDINYNLGLCYMEVGDYASAVKHFDLMKEVYSSGAGNRKFYYPLYFLQSGLANYELKNYRLAKSNLEIFLKIWEPAPETLERKILARETLAKIKDVS
;
A
#
# COMPACT_ATOMS: atom_id res chain seq x y z
N GLN A 1 -24.60 -4.94 5.26
CA GLN A 1 -24.37 -4.41 6.62
C GLN A 1 -25.51 -4.79 7.60
N ILE A 2 -26.74 -4.85 7.15
CA ILE A 2 -27.91 -5.27 7.94
C ILE A 2 -28.31 -6.74 7.67
N GLY A 3 -27.43 -7.56 7.11
CA GLY A 3 -27.69 -8.97 6.81
C GLY A 3 -28.66 -9.22 5.65
N LYS A 4 -28.85 -8.24 4.76
CA LYS A 4 -29.75 -8.31 3.61
C LYS A 4 -28.95 -8.02 2.32
N PRO A 5 -28.18 -8.98 1.78
CA PRO A 5 -27.28 -8.75 0.64
C PRO A 5 -28.01 -8.47 -0.69
N ASP A 6 -29.27 -8.86 -0.84
CA ASP A 6 -30.02 -8.83 -2.10
C ASP A 6 -31.03 -7.67 -2.19
N VAL A 7 -30.74 -6.53 -1.55
CA VAL A 7 -31.63 -5.36 -1.58
C VAL A 7 -31.26 -4.44 -2.73
N ASP A 8 -31.99 -4.51 -3.83
CA ASP A 8 -31.84 -3.61 -4.99
C ASP A 8 -32.35 -2.18 -4.72
N LEU A 9 -33.23 -2.00 -3.74
CA LEU A 9 -33.82 -0.71 -3.37
C LEU A 9 -33.89 -0.53 -1.87
N VAL A 10 -33.30 0.55 -1.36
CA VAL A 10 -33.45 0.93 0.06
C VAL A 10 -34.74 1.72 0.22
N ASP A 11 -35.80 1.07 0.69
CA ASP A 11 -37.04 1.73 1.07
C ASP A 11 -36.93 2.40 2.45
N GLU A 12 -38.00 3.11 2.87
CA GLU A 12 -38.01 3.80 4.16
C GLU A 12 -37.75 2.85 5.34
N LYS A 13 -38.32 1.65 5.32
CA LYS A 13 -38.15 0.66 6.39
C LYS A 13 -36.71 0.22 6.53
N ILE A 14 -36.06 -0.12 5.43
CA ILE A 14 -34.66 -0.51 5.38
C ILE A 14 -33.76 0.67 5.74
N GLY A 15 -34.08 1.87 5.25
CA GLY A 15 -33.38 3.09 5.60
C GLY A 15 -33.40 3.37 7.11
N ARG A 16 -34.54 3.17 7.78
CA ARG A 16 -34.68 3.28 9.24
C ARG A 16 -33.83 2.24 9.98
N GLU A 17 -33.86 0.99 9.54
CA GLU A 17 -33.03 -0.09 10.12
C GLU A 17 -31.53 0.26 10.02
N ILE A 18 -31.09 0.81 8.87
CA ILE A 18 -29.71 1.29 8.67
C ILE A 18 -29.38 2.44 9.62
N CYS A 19 -30.25 3.45 9.69
CA CYS A 19 -30.03 4.61 10.56
C CYS A 19 -29.90 4.21 12.03
N HIS A 20 -30.77 3.34 12.52
CA HIS A 20 -30.71 2.82 13.90
C HIS A 20 -29.41 2.03 14.15
N SER A 21 -29.01 1.15 13.20
CA SER A 21 -27.79 0.35 13.37
C SER A 21 -26.50 1.18 13.30
N ALA A 22 -26.52 2.29 12.57
CA ALA A 22 -25.39 3.18 12.36
C ALA A 22 -25.41 4.45 13.23
N ASN A 23 -26.39 4.59 14.12
CA ASN A 23 -26.62 5.77 14.98
C ASN A 23 -26.72 7.08 14.16
N ILE A 24 -27.50 7.03 13.08
CA ILE A 24 -27.78 8.16 12.19
C ILE A 24 -29.12 8.76 12.54
N ASN A 25 -29.19 10.08 12.79
CA ASN A 25 -30.38 10.75 13.30
C ASN A 25 -31.35 11.22 12.20
N SER A 26 -30.92 11.26 10.95
CA SER A 26 -31.76 11.75 9.85
C SER A 26 -31.69 10.85 8.62
N LEU A 27 -32.85 10.61 8.00
CA LEU A 27 -32.97 9.83 6.77
C LEU A 27 -33.54 10.72 5.67
N VAL A 28 -32.85 10.78 4.53
CA VAL A 28 -33.35 11.45 3.33
C VAL A 28 -33.84 10.39 2.35
N LEU A 29 -35.08 10.49 1.97
CA LEU A 29 -35.73 9.63 0.99
C LEU A 29 -36.06 10.44 -0.28
N THR A 30 -35.60 9.95 -1.41
CA THR A 30 -35.91 10.57 -2.71
C THR A 30 -36.53 9.54 -3.64
N SER A 31 -37.48 9.98 -4.45
CA SER A 31 -38.01 9.18 -5.56
C SER A 31 -38.21 10.02 -6.81
N ILE A 32 -37.91 9.45 -7.96
CA ILE A 32 -38.23 10.03 -9.26
C ILE A 32 -39.28 9.16 -9.96
N ARG A 33 -40.31 9.81 -10.51
CA ARG A 33 -41.40 9.15 -11.22
C ARG A 33 -41.57 9.81 -12.58
N GLN A 34 -41.93 9.00 -13.57
CA GLN A 34 -42.22 9.46 -14.90
C GLN A 34 -43.68 9.11 -15.28
N PHE A 35 -44.43 10.10 -15.76
CA PHE A 35 -45.80 9.96 -16.28
C PHE A 35 -45.84 10.57 -17.69
N GLY A 36 -45.62 9.76 -18.72
CA GLY A 36 -45.41 10.26 -20.07
C GLY A 36 -44.15 11.11 -20.15
N GLU A 37 -44.32 12.38 -20.55
CA GLU A 37 -43.23 13.37 -20.60
C GLU A 37 -43.02 14.10 -19.25
N LEU A 38 -43.91 13.94 -18.27
CA LEU A 38 -43.81 14.58 -16.96
C LEU A 38 -42.89 13.80 -16.04
N TYR A 39 -41.87 14.46 -15.50
CA TYR A 39 -41.00 13.97 -14.44
C TYR A 39 -41.35 14.62 -13.12
N SER A 40 -41.48 13.83 -12.07
CA SER A 40 -41.77 14.29 -10.70
C SER A 40 -40.69 13.74 -9.75
N ILE A 41 -40.08 14.60 -8.95
CA ILE A 41 -39.12 14.23 -7.92
C ILE A 41 -39.73 14.57 -6.58
N ASP A 42 -39.83 13.54 -5.70
CA ASP A 42 -40.24 13.71 -4.32
C ASP A 42 -38.99 13.61 -3.42
N LEU A 43 -38.92 14.44 -2.38
CA LEU A 43 -37.93 14.37 -1.33
C LEU A 43 -38.63 14.45 0.04
N LYS A 44 -38.20 13.60 0.96
CA LYS A 44 -38.64 13.61 2.35
C LYS A 44 -37.44 13.51 3.27
N ILE A 45 -37.42 14.27 4.35
CA ILE A 45 -36.42 14.18 5.40
C ILE A 45 -37.13 13.74 6.68
N LEU A 46 -36.65 12.67 7.29
CA LEU A 46 -37.19 12.07 8.49
C LEU A 46 -36.19 12.21 9.64
N ASP A 47 -36.67 12.68 10.79
CA ASP A 47 -35.96 12.58 12.08
C ASP A 47 -36.20 11.18 12.64
N ILE A 48 -35.11 10.41 12.78
CA ILE A 48 -35.18 9.01 13.20
C ILE A 48 -35.49 8.88 14.70
N GLU A 49 -34.99 9.81 15.51
CA GLU A 49 -35.23 9.78 16.97
C GLU A 49 -36.68 10.12 17.31
N LYS A 50 -37.25 11.12 16.62
CA LYS A 50 -38.62 11.59 16.88
C LYS A 50 -39.70 10.85 16.09
N ASP A 51 -39.26 10.07 15.07
CA ASP A 51 -40.15 9.39 14.12
C ASP A 51 -41.10 10.35 13.37
N GLU A 52 -40.59 11.55 13.04
CA GLU A 52 -41.35 12.63 12.41
C GLU A 52 -40.69 13.07 11.08
N TYR A 53 -41.54 13.41 10.11
CA TYR A 53 -41.03 14.06 8.87
C TYR A 53 -40.73 15.53 9.16
N LEU A 54 -39.44 15.90 9.08
CA LEU A 54 -38.98 17.28 9.20
C LEU A 54 -39.40 18.11 7.99
N PHE A 55 -39.38 17.51 6.81
CA PHE A 55 -39.65 18.20 5.57
C PHE A 55 -40.08 17.21 4.47
N SER A 56 -40.98 17.66 3.60
CA SER A 56 -41.38 16.95 2.38
C SER A 56 -41.65 17.93 1.27
N THR A 57 -41.13 17.69 0.08
CA THR A 57 -41.35 18.50 -1.11
C THR A 57 -41.49 17.66 -2.36
N ASN A 58 -42.15 18.23 -3.38
CA ASN A 58 -42.28 17.64 -4.70
C ASN A 58 -42.05 18.73 -5.76
N VAL A 59 -41.27 18.40 -6.79
CA VAL A 59 -41.03 19.24 -7.94
C VAL A 59 -41.30 18.47 -9.21
N GLN A 60 -41.80 19.17 -10.25
CA GLN A 60 -42.21 18.54 -11.50
C GLN A 60 -41.81 19.38 -12.71
N ALA A 61 -41.42 18.71 -13.80
CA ALA A 61 -41.21 19.35 -15.10
C ALA A 61 -41.43 18.36 -16.26
N GLU A 62 -41.76 18.89 -17.43
CA GLU A 62 -41.88 18.10 -18.64
C GLU A 62 -40.51 17.95 -19.34
N GLY A 63 -40.24 16.74 -19.84
CA GLY A 63 -39.04 16.42 -20.62
C GLY A 63 -37.82 16.11 -19.77
N LYS A 64 -37.13 15.02 -20.11
CA LYS A 64 -35.92 14.51 -19.41
C LYS A 64 -34.81 15.55 -19.25
N LYS A 65 -34.68 16.48 -20.21
CA LYS A 65 -33.67 17.56 -20.19
C LYS A 65 -33.81 18.54 -19.01
N ASN A 66 -34.99 18.59 -18.38
CA ASN A 66 -35.29 19.48 -17.26
C ASN A 66 -35.01 18.83 -15.88
N ILE A 67 -34.64 17.55 -15.83
CA ILE A 67 -34.30 16.86 -14.57
C ILE A 67 -33.22 17.60 -13.77
N PRO A 68 -32.11 18.08 -14.35
CA PRO A 68 -31.12 18.85 -13.59
C PRO A 68 -31.73 20.06 -12.87
N GLY A 69 -32.60 20.85 -13.54
CA GLY A 69 -33.28 21.97 -12.90
C GLY A 69 -34.22 21.56 -11.77
N LEU A 70 -34.87 20.39 -11.86
CA LEU A 70 -35.65 19.83 -10.74
C LEU A 70 -34.80 19.52 -9.53
N ILE A 71 -33.57 19.00 -9.76
CA ILE A 71 -32.61 18.71 -8.68
C ILE A 71 -32.16 20.02 -8.02
N ASP A 72 -31.89 21.06 -8.80
CA ASP A 72 -31.52 22.38 -8.28
C ASP A 72 -32.63 22.99 -7.44
N GLU A 73 -33.88 22.90 -7.90
CA GLU A 73 -35.06 23.41 -7.17
C GLU A 73 -35.28 22.63 -5.84
N ILE A 74 -35.20 21.28 -5.85
CA ILE A 74 -35.29 20.46 -4.64
C ILE A 74 -34.17 20.79 -3.64
N SER A 75 -32.95 20.99 -4.15
CA SER A 75 -31.81 21.40 -3.33
C SER A 75 -32.07 22.73 -2.64
N LYS A 76 -32.57 23.72 -3.41
CA LYS A 76 -32.91 25.04 -2.87
C LYS A 76 -33.99 24.95 -1.78
N GLN A 77 -35.08 24.23 -2.05
CA GLN A 77 -36.19 24.08 -1.10
C GLN A 77 -35.73 23.36 0.17
N THR A 78 -34.87 22.36 0.05
CA THR A 78 -34.28 21.63 1.18
C THR A 78 -33.43 22.56 2.05
N ARG A 79 -32.56 23.37 1.45
CA ARG A 79 -31.71 24.34 2.16
C ARG A 79 -32.54 25.41 2.90
N ILE A 80 -33.60 25.91 2.28
CA ILE A 80 -34.54 26.82 2.94
C ILE A 80 -35.22 26.15 4.13
N SER A 81 -35.67 24.91 4.00
CA SER A 81 -36.34 24.17 5.08
C SER A 81 -35.40 23.85 6.25
N LEU A 82 -34.10 23.72 6.00
CA LEU A 82 -33.06 23.58 7.00
C LEU A 82 -32.57 24.91 7.58
N ALA A 83 -33.33 26.00 7.36
CA ALA A 83 -33.08 27.35 7.88
C ALA A 83 -31.77 28.01 7.39
N GLU A 84 -31.26 27.62 6.22
CA GLU A 84 -30.19 28.36 5.57
C GLU A 84 -30.73 29.72 5.05
N LYS A 85 -29.95 30.80 5.24
CA LYS A 85 -30.40 32.14 4.83
C LYS A 85 -30.51 32.24 3.31
N ALA A 86 -31.61 32.84 2.83
CA ALA A 86 -31.90 32.98 1.41
C ALA A 86 -30.76 33.68 0.65
N GLU A 87 -30.15 34.71 1.24
CA GLU A 87 -29.00 35.43 0.65
C GLU A 87 -27.76 34.52 0.48
N GLU A 88 -27.53 33.57 1.38
CA GLU A 88 -26.44 32.59 1.29
C GLU A 88 -26.74 31.53 0.23
N ILE A 89 -28.00 31.14 0.11
CA ILE A 89 -28.48 30.22 -0.95
C ILE A 89 -28.26 30.86 -2.32
N GLU A 90 -28.74 32.09 -2.55
CA GLU A 90 -28.58 32.80 -3.83
C GLU A 90 -27.10 33.00 -4.20
N LYS A 91 -26.28 33.35 -3.23
CA LYS A 91 -24.83 33.55 -3.45
C LYS A 91 -24.08 32.25 -3.79
N ASN A 92 -24.49 31.12 -3.22
CA ASN A 92 -23.77 29.86 -3.33
C ASN A 92 -24.45 28.81 -4.22
N GLN A 93 -25.68 29.08 -4.71
CA GLN A 93 -26.37 28.17 -5.61
C GLN A 93 -25.77 28.26 -7.01
N ARG A 94 -25.44 27.13 -7.58
CA ARG A 94 -25.02 26.97 -8.96
C ARG A 94 -25.76 25.78 -9.55
N ASP A 95 -26.12 25.89 -10.83
CA ASP A 95 -26.83 24.81 -11.53
C ASP A 95 -25.97 23.58 -11.63
N ILE A 96 -26.50 22.43 -11.24
CA ILE A 96 -25.79 21.14 -11.26
C ILE A 96 -25.30 20.82 -12.69
N ALA A 97 -26.07 21.14 -13.69
CA ALA A 97 -25.70 20.94 -15.09
C ALA A 97 -24.53 21.83 -15.55
N SER A 98 -24.30 22.98 -14.89
CA SER A 98 -23.14 23.85 -15.15
C SER A 98 -21.89 23.44 -14.38
N LEU A 99 -22.05 22.66 -13.29
CA LEU A 99 -21.00 22.22 -12.41
C LEU A 99 -20.49 20.79 -12.71
N THR A 100 -21.18 20.04 -13.56
CA THR A 100 -20.83 18.66 -13.90
C THR A 100 -20.82 18.47 -15.41
N THR A 101 -21.92 17.95 -15.96
CA THR A 101 -22.17 17.81 -17.40
C THR A 101 -23.64 18.04 -17.69
N LYS A 102 -23.92 18.61 -18.86
CA LYS A 102 -25.29 18.73 -19.37
C LYS A 102 -25.83 17.43 -19.96
N ASN A 103 -24.98 16.42 -20.13
CA ASN A 103 -25.35 15.14 -20.72
C ASN A 103 -25.61 14.10 -19.64
N LEU A 104 -26.88 13.77 -19.42
CA LEU A 104 -27.29 12.78 -18.42
C LEU A 104 -26.72 11.36 -18.65
N GLU A 105 -26.44 11.01 -19.90
CA GLU A 105 -25.81 9.73 -20.21
C GLU A 105 -24.33 9.72 -19.79
N ALA A 106 -23.59 10.81 -20.05
CA ALA A 106 -22.23 10.99 -19.55
C ALA A 106 -22.21 10.94 -18.01
N PHE A 107 -23.15 11.60 -17.35
CA PHE A 107 -23.26 11.57 -15.89
C PHE A 107 -23.54 10.16 -15.35
N LYS A 108 -24.41 9.39 -16.02
CA LYS A 108 -24.67 7.99 -15.67
C LYS A 108 -23.40 7.15 -15.67
N TYR A 109 -22.58 7.25 -16.71
CA TYR A 109 -21.31 6.51 -16.76
C TYR A 109 -20.32 7.01 -15.72
N TYR A 110 -20.29 8.30 -15.42
CA TYR A 110 -19.50 8.86 -14.34
C TYR A 110 -19.90 8.25 -12.97
N ASP A 111 -21.21 8.20 -12.66
CA ASP A 111 -21.73 7.61 -11.42
C ASP A 111 -21.42 6.11 -11.31
N LEU A 112 -21.57 5.35 -12.42
CA LEU A 112 -21.15 3.94 -12.46
C LEU A 112 -19.65 3.80 -12.17
N GLY A 113 -18.82 4.65 -12.77
CA GLY A 113 -17.38 4.67 -12.52
C GLY A 113 -17.03 4.92 -11.05
N LEU A 114 -17.72 5.87 -10.39
CA LEU A 114 -17.55 6.14 -8.96
C LEU A 114 -17.90 4.92 -8.10
N LYS A 115 -18.97 4.19 -8.41
CA LYS A 115 -19.36 2.97 -7.69
C LYS A 115 -18.31 1.88 -7.81
N GLU A 116 -17.75 1.69 -9.01
CA GLU A 116 -16.69 0.70 -9.22
C GLU A 116 -15.42 1.06 -8.44
N ILE A 117 -14.99 2.34 -8.48
CA ILE A 117 -13.84 2.81 -7.69
C ILE A 117 -14.07 2.62 -6.18
N TYR A 118 -15.27 2.92 -5.68
CA TYR A 118 -15.62 2.71 -4.28
C TYR A 118 -15.48 1.24 -3.86
N ASN A 119 -15.74 0.31 -4.79
CA ASN A 119 -15.57 -1.14 -4.60
C ASN A 119 -14.15 -1.65 -4.96
N ASN A 120 -13.18 -0.78 -5.15
CA ASN A 120 -11.81 -1.09 -5.60
C ASN A 120 -11.72 -1.75 -7.00
N GLN A 121 -12.76 -1.63 -7.82
CA GLN A 121 -12.80 -2.15 -9.20
C GLN A 121 -12.24 -1.11 -10.19
N TRP A 122 -10.94 -0.81 -10.06
CA TRP A 122 -10.27 0.27 -10.79
C TRP A 122 -10.41 0.19 -12.31
N ASN A 123 -10.27 -1.03 -12.88
CA ASN A 123 -10.33 -1.21 -14.33
C ASN A 123 -11.72 -0.92 -14.89
N ASP A 124 -12.76 -1.32 -14.18
CA ASP A 124 -14.13 -1.10 -14.63
C ASP A 124 -14.55 0.35 -14.39
N GLY A 125 -14.11 0.97 -13.30
CA GLY A 125 -14.24 2.42 -13.09
C GLY A 125 -13.61 3.22 -14.23
N ILE A 126 -12.38 2.91 -14.63
CA ILE A 126 -11.70 3.56 -15.78
C ILE A 126 -12.52 3.44 -17.06
N LYS A 127 -13.04 2.25 -17.40
CA LYS A 127 -13.87 2.06 -18.59
C LYS A 127 -15.11 2.96 -18.59
N HIS A 128 -15.77 3.08 -17.44
CA HIS A 128 -16.93 3.92 -17.29
C HIS A 128 -16.59 5.40 -17.43
N PHE A 129 -15.51 5.90 -16.81
CA PHE A 129 -15.08 7.28 -16.97
C PHE A 129 -14.64 7.58 -18.41
N GLN A 130 -13.97 6.64 -19.09
CA GLN A 130 -13.64 6.78 -20.51
C GLN A 130 -14.90 6.93 -21.35
N LYS A 131 -15.94 6.15 -21.06
CA LYS A 131 -17.23 6.29 -21.75
C LYS A 131 -17.89 7.63 -21.48
N ALA A 132 -17.79 8.14 -20.24
CA ALA A 132 -18.31 9.47 -19.90
C ALA A 132 -17.66 10.59 -20.73
N ILE A 133 -16.30 10.57 -20.89
CA ILE A 133 -15.58 11.58 -21.69
C ILE A 133 -15.76 11.40 -23.21
N GLU A 134 -16.04 10.19 -23.68
CA GLU A 134 -16.45 9.98 -25.09
C GLU A 134 -17.77 10.66 -25.42
N ILE A 135 -18.72 10.66 -24.47
CA ILE A 135 -20.04 11.26 -24.63
C ILE A 135 -19.98 12.79 -24.42
N ASP A 136 -19.18 13.24 -23.43
CA ASP A 136 -18.95 14.65 -23.15
C ASP A 136 -17.46 14.90 -22.91
N SER A 137 -16.77 15.36 -23.95
CA SER A 137 -15.33 15.64 -23.92
C SER A 137 -14.95 16.88 -23.07
N THR A 138 -15.92 17.57 -22.49
CA THR A 138 -15.70 18.73 -21.60
C THR A 138 -15.93 18.37 -20.12
N PHE A 139 -16.26 17.12 -19.81
CA PHE A 139 -16.61 16.67 -18.47
C PHE A 139 -15.39 16.57 -17.56
N ALA A 140 -14.98 17.69 -16.96
CA ALA A 140 -13.78 17.84 -16.15
C ALA A 140 -13.68 16.83 -14.99
N LEU A 141 -14.79 16.53 -14.29
CA LEU A 141 -14.80 15.57 -13.19
C LEU A 141 -14.49 14.13 -13.66
N ALA A 142 -14.93 13.74 -14.85
CA ALA A 142 -14.59 12.41 -15.39
C ALA A 142 -13.11 12.31 -15.74
N TYR A 143 -12.51 13.38 -16.28
CA TYR A 143 -11.06 13.45 -16.48
C TYR A 143 -10.27 13.41 -15.17
N TYR A 144 -10.74 14.12 -14.14
CA TYR A 144 -10.15 14.05 -12.80
C TYR A 144 -10.19 12.63 -12.24
N GLN A 145 -11.32 11.93 -12.33
CA GLN A 145 -11.44 10.55 -11.84
C GLN A 145 -10.58 9.56 -12.63
N LEU A 146 -10.38 9.78 -13.94
CA LEU A 146 -9.40 9.01 -14.73
C LEU A 146 -7.98 9.24 -14.23
N ALA A 147 -7.59 10.51 -14.03
CA ALA A 147 -6.28 10.83 -13.47
C ALA A 147 -6.08 10.19 -12.10
N PHE A 148 -7.07 10.29 -11.22
CA PHE A 148 -7.06 9.66 -9.89
C PHE A 148 -6.92 8.13 -9.97
N SER A 149 -7.71 7.48 -10.83
CA SER A 149 -7.65 6.03 -11.02
C SER A 149 -6.30 5.55 -11.55
N TYR A 150 -5.70 6.28 -12.49
CA TYR A 150 -4.38 5.96 -13.02
C TYR A 150 -3.25 6.26 -12.01
N GLN A 151 -3.41 7.24 -11.13
CA GLN A 151 -2.48 7.48 -10.01
C GLN A 151 -2.42 6.24 -9.09
N TRP A 152 -3.57 5.69 -8.71
CA TRP A 152 -3.66 4.47 -7.90
C TRP A 152 -3.09 3.22 -8.60
N LYS A 153 -3.05 3.23 -9.92
CA LYS A 153 -2.40 2.21 -10.74
C LYS A 153 -0.92 2.50 -11.02
N PHE A 154 -0.34 3.53 -10.39
CA PHE A 154 1.04 3.98 -10.62
C PHE A 154 1.37 4.30 -12.08
N ASN A 155 0.39 4.69 -12.89
CA ASN A 155 0.57 5.09 -14.29
C ASN A 155 0.68 6.60 -14.41
N VAL A 156 1.88 7.12 -14.11
CA VAL A 156 2.15 8.57 -14.11
C VAL A 156 1.86 9.27 -15.45
N PRO A 157 2.25 8.71 -16.63
CA PRO A 157 1.94 9.33 -17.91
C PRO A 157 0.43 9.55 -18.11
N LYS A 158 -0.39 8.54 -17.84
CA LYS A 158 -1.85 8.64 -17.95
C LYS A 158 -2.45 9.58 -16.92
N THR A 159 -1.94 9.59 -15.69
CA THR A 159 -2.34 10.55 -14.67
C THR A 159 -2.14 11.97 -15.14
N GLN A 160 -0.95 12.30 -15.70
CA GLN A 160 -0.63 13.63 -16.20
C GLN A 160 -1.44 14.01 -17.46
N GLU A 161 -1.67 13.06 -18.37
CA GLU A 161 -2.51 13.26 -19.55
C GLU A 161 -3.91 13.73 -19.14
N TYR A 162 -4.58 13.00 -18.26
CA TYR A 162 -5.97 13.28 -17.89
C TYR A 162 -6.11 14.48 -16.96
N ILE A 163 -5.21 14.67 -15.99
CA ILE A 163 -5.30 15.84 -15.10
C ILE A 163 -5.09 17.15 -15.85
N LYS A 164 -4.25 17.17 -16.88
CA LYS A 164 -4.06 18.34 -17.73
C LYS A 164 -5.35 18.75 -18.43
N VAL A 165 -6.17 17.78 -18.88
CA VAL A 165 -7.47 18.06 -19.50
C VAL A 165 -8.47 18.54 -18.43
N ALA A 166 -8.51 17.92 -17.26
CA ALA A 166 -9.37 18.37 -16.15
C ALA A 166 -9.11 19.84 -15.79
N VAL A 167 -7.84 20.26 -15.77
CA VAL A 167 -7.44 21.67 -15.52
C VAL A 167 -7.95 22.62 -16.60
N GLN A 168 -8.01 22.21 -17.86
CA GLN A 168 -8.55 23.08 -18.94
C GLN A 168 -10.02 23.47 -18.70
N TYR A 169 -10.79 22.57 -18.07
CA TYR A 169 -12.21 22.79 -17.78
C TYR A 169 -12.51 23.06 -16.31
N ILE A 170 -11.49 23.45 -15.52
CA ILE A 170 -11.59 23.58 -14.06
C ILE A 170 -12.67 24.58 -13.60
N GLU A 171 -12.96 25.61 -14.42
CA GLU A 171 -13.97 26.61 -14.08
C GLU A 171 -15.40 26.07 -14.15
N SER A 172 -15.60 24.94 -14.82
CA SER A 172 -16.89 24.26 -14.93
C SER A 172 -17.19 23.29 -13.78
N VAL A 173 -16.36 23.24 -12.73
CA VAL A 173 -16.57 22.33 -11.58
C VAL A 173 -16.83 23.11 -10.29
N PRO A 174 -17.47 22.47 -9.27
CA PRO A 174 -17.71 23.07 -7.97
C PRO A 174 -16.39 23.47 -7.28
N ALA A 175 -16.46 24.42 -6.34
CA ALA A 175 -15.28 24.99 -5.69
C ALA A 175 -14.44 23.93 -4.91
N LYS A 176 -15.10 22.92 -4.33
CA LYS A 176 -14.43 21.82 -3.63
C LYS A 176 -13.63 20.97 -4.61
N GLU A 177 -14.23 20.54 -5.67
CA GLU A 177 -13.61 19.69 -6.70
C GLU A 177 -12.49 20.41 -7.45
N ARG A 178 -12.58 21.73 -7.60
CA ARG A 178 -11.46 22.55 -8.12
C ARG A 178 -10.20 22.42 -7.27
N LEU A 179 -10.34 22.39 -5.95
CA LEU A 179 -9.19 22.20 -5.06
C LEU A 179 -8.58 20.80 -5.24
N TYR A 180 -9.37 19.75 -5.40
CA TYR A 180 -8.86 18.40 -5.70
C TYR A 180 -8.11 18.35 -7.04
N ILE A 181 -8.69 18.93 -8.11
CA ILE A 181 -8.02 18.99 -9.43
C ILE A 181 -6.71 19.77 -9.32
N ARG A 182 -6.70 20.91 -8.63
CA ARG A 182 -5.49 21.71 -8.39
C ARG A 182 -4.43 20.90 -7.62
N ALA A 183 -4.81 20.24 -6.52
CA ALA A 183 -3.90 19.43 -5.73
C ALA A 183 -3.24 18.32 -6.57
N GLN A 184 -4.02 17.63 -7.39
CA GLN A 184 -3.50 16.54 -8.23
C GLN A 184 -2.65 17.07 -9.41
N SER A 185 -2.88 18.29 -9.87
CA SER A 185 -2.08 18.90 -10.97
C SER A 185 -0.72 19.41 -10.55
N VAL A 186 -0.49 19.60 -9.23
CA VAL A 186 0.76 20.13 -8.69
C VAL A 186 1.71 18.98 -8.36
N GLN A 187 2.96 19.07 -8.82
CA GLN A 187 3.99 18.06 -8.54
C GLN A 187 4.67 18.27 -7.18
N ASP A 188 4.83 19.54 -6.77
CA ASP A 188 5.49 19.86 -5.52
C ASP A 188 4.66 19.45 -4.29
N LYS A 189 5.29 18.65 -3.41
CA LYS A 189 4.67 18.12 -2.19
C LYS A 189 4.11 19.21 -1.27
N LEU A 190 4.88 20.26 -1.01
CA LEU A 190 4.47 21.30 -0.06
C LEU A 190 3.28 22.09 -0.60
N SER A 191 3.28 22.39 -1.88
CA SER A 191 2.14 23.03 -2.56
C SER A 191 0.89 22.16 -2.52
N ARG A 192 1.03 20.83 -2.71
CA ARG A 192 -0.10 19.89 -2.58
C ARG A 192 -0.66 19.88 -1.17
N LEU A 193 0.18 19.75 -0.16
CA LEU A 193 -0.23 19.78 1.25
C LEU A 193 -0.96 21.08 1.58
N HIS A 194 -0.47 22.22 1.11
CA HIS A 194 -1.13 23.52 1.34
C HIS A 194 -2.54 23.57 0.73
N ILE A 195 -2.75 23.00 -0.47
CA ILE A 195 -4.08 22.96 -1.09
C ILE A 195 -5.02 22.03 -0.29
N TYR A 196 -4.53 20.88 0.19
CA TYR A 196 -5.36 20.01 1.04
C TYR A 196 -5.64 20.63 2.41
N GLU A 197 -4.72 21.42 2.96
CA GLU A 197 -4.95 22.22 4.17
C GLU A 197 -6.07 23.25 3.95
N GLU A 198 -6.05 23.98 2.84
CA GLU A 198 -7.15 24.86 2.42
C GLU A 198 -8.49 24.10 2.32
N LEU A 199 -8.46 22.89 1.75
CA LEU A 199 -9.63 22.00 1.62
C LEU A 199 -10.18 21.62 3.00
N ILE A 200 -9.33 21.17 3.92
CA ILE A 200 -9.69 20.80 5.30
C ILE A 200 -10.28 21.98 6.06
N GLN A 201 -9.71 23.17 5.91
CA GLN A 201 -10.22 24.39 6.56
C GLN A 201 -11.59 24.78 6.05
N LYS A 202 -11.84 24.71 4.73
CA LYS A 202 -13.12 25.07 4.11
C LYS A 202 -14.20 23.99 4.25
N TYR A 203 -13.77 22.73 4.27
CA TYR A 203 -14.65 21.55 4.29
C TYR A 203 -14.21 20.57 5.41
N PRO A 204 -14.42 20.92 6.70
CA PRO A 204 -13.87 20.16 7.83
C PRO A 204 -14.46 18.75 8.02
N ASN A 205 -15.53 18.42 7.29
CA ASN A 205 -16.15 17.08 7.29
C ASN A 205 -15.82 16.29 6.00
N GLU A 206 -14.87 16.74 5.20
CA GLU A 206 -14.48 16.06 3.96
C GLU A 206 -13.42 14.99 4.24
N LYS A 207 -13.86 13.74 4.42
CA LYS A 207 -12.97 12.61 4.76
C LYS A 207 -11.81 12.41 3.79
N LEU A 208 -12.06 12.62 2.47
CA LEU A 208 -11.06 12.40 1.44
C LEU A 208 -9.92 13.42 1.55
N ALA A 209 -10.20 14.66 1.96
CA ALA A 209 -9.16 15.67 2.13
C ALA A 209 -8.17 15.30 3.26
N TYR A 210 -8.68 14.77 4.37
CA TYR A 210 -7.83 14.24 5.45
C TYR A 210 -7.06 13.01 5.00
N PHE A 211 -7.71 12.10 4.27
CA PHE A 211 -7.06 10.93 3.74
C PHE A 211 -5.89 11.29 2.82
N GLU A 212 -6.10 12.14 1.82
CA GLU A 212 -5.08 12.55 0.85
C GLU A 212 -3.92 13.32 1.51
N TYR A 213 -4.22 14.17 2.50
CA TYR A 213 -3.18 14.83 3.29
C TYR A 213 -2.30 13.80 4.03
N GLY A 214 -2.93 12.86 4.72
CA GLY A 214 -2.25 11.77 5.42
C GLY A 214 -1.47 10.86 4.46
N ASP A 215 -2.02 10.57 3.28
CA ASP A 215 -1.40 9.74 2.25
C ASP A 215 -0.09 10.36 1.73
N ILE A 216 -0.10 11.66 1.44
CA ILE A 216 1.11 12.40 1.05
C ILE A 216 2.18 12.33 2.15
N LEU A 217 1.81 12.51 3.41
CA LEU A 217 2.74 12.40 4.53
C LEU A 217 3.31 10.97 4.65
N TYR A 218 2.44 9.97 4.62
CA TYR A 218 2.82 8.56 4.73
C TYR A 218 3.81 8.14 3.65
N HIS A 219 3.48 8.39 2.38
CA HIS A 219 4.33 8.04 1.25
C HIS A 219 5.59 8.91 1.11
N SER A 220 5.64 10.05 1.78
CA SER A 220 6.85 10.86 1.89
C SER A 220 7.74 10.50 3.08
N GLY A 221 7.42 9.43 3.82
CA GLY A 221 8.22 8.98 4.94
C GLY A 221 7.90 9.64 6.29
N SER A 222 6.81 10.42 6.39
CA SER A 222 6.32 11.03 7.63
C SER A 222 5.17 10.21 8.23
N SER A 223 5.35 8.89 8.39
CA SER A 223 4.29 7.97 8.83
C SER A 223 3.65 8.37 10.16
N MET A 224 4.44 8.78 11.15
CA MET A 224 3.90 9.22 12.44
C MET A 224 3.02 10.46 12.34
N GLU A 225 3.42 11.40 11.48
CA GLU A 225 2.70 12.67 11.26
C GLU A 225 1.39 12.45 10.49
N SER A 226 1.27 11.36 9.73
CA SER A 226 0.05 11.02 8.98
C SER A 226 -1.08 10.49 9.88
N ILE A 227 -0.78 9.95 11.08
CA ILE A 227 -1.76 9.31 11.98
C ILE A 227 -2.97 10.20 12.27
N PRO A 228 -2.84 11.44 12.75
CA PRO A 228 -4.00 12.25 13.11
C PRO A 228 -4.93 12.55 11.93
N TYR A 229 -4.41 12.60 10.72
CA TYR A 229 -5.19 12.81 9.51
C TYR A 229 -5.98 11.55 9.13
N PHE A 230 -5.35 10.38 9.16
CA PHE A 230 -6.06 9.12 8.94
C PHE A 230 -7.08 8.83 10.06
N GLU A 231 -6.76 9.08 11.34
CA GLU A 231 -7.71 8.95 12.44
C GLU A 231 -8.92 9.87 12.26
N LYS A 232 -8.72 11.11 11.77
CA LYS A 232 -9.81 12.03 11.46
C LYS A 232 -10.64 11.57 10.27
N SER A 233 -10.02 11.11 9.19
CA SER A 233 -10.72 10.52 8.04
C SER A 233 -11.56 9.30 8.47
N HIS A 234 -11.00 8.41 9.31
CA HIS A 234 -11.70 7.26 9.88
C HIS A 234 -12.87 7.66 10.78
N THR A 235 -12.72 8.71 11.58
CA THR A 235 -13.81 9.25 12.42
C THR A 235 -14.96 9.75 11.56
N LEU A 236 -14.68 10.36 10.41
CA LEU A 236 -15.70 10.88 9.49
C LEU A 236 -16.39 9.76 8.69
N ASP A 237 -15.67 8.71 8.34
CA ASP A 237 -16.21 7.50 7.71
C ASP A 237 -15.46 6.25 8.17
N PRO A 238 -15.99 5.52 9.15
CA PRO A 238 -15.36 4.31 9.68
C PRO A 238 -15.25 3.16 8.66
N ASN A 239 -15.98 3.22 7.55
CA ASN A 239 -16.01 2.19 6.51
C ASN A 239 -15.16 2.53 5.28
N PHE A 240 -14.49 3.67 5.28
CA PHE A 240 -13.65 4.07 4.16
C PHE A 240 -12.40 3.18 4.08
N GLU A 241 -12.42 2.21 3.17
CA GLU A 241 -11.43 1.13 3.08
C GLU A 241 -10.00 1.64 2.89
N HIS A 242 -9.81 2.71 2.12
CA HIS A 242 -8.49 3.31 1.92
C HIS A 242 -7.90 3.82 3.24
N THR A 243 -8.70 4.51 4.06
CA THR A 243 -8.28 4.98 5.38
C THR A 243 -7.99 3.81 6.31
N LEU A 244 -8.84 2.77 6.34
CA LEU A 244 -8.63 1.59 7.17
C LEU A 244 -7.31 0.90 6.86
N SER A 245 -6.98 0.78 5.59
CA SER A 245 -5.73 0.14 5.15
C SER A 245 -4.51 0.96 5.53
N HIS A 246 -4.50 2.27 5.20
CA HIS A 246 -3.38 3.16 5.51
C HIS A 246 -3.17 3.34 7.01
N LEU A 247 -4.25 3.49 7.78
CA LEU A 247 -4.17 3.60 9.24
C LEU A 247 -3.60 2.32 9.87
N SER A 248 -4.00 1.14 9.36
CA SER A 248 -3.44 -0.14 9.81
C SER A 248 -1.94 -0.25 9.51
N TRP A 249 -1.50 0.16 8.31
CA TRP A 249 -0.08 0.17 7.96
C TRP A 249 0.69 1.16 8.82
N THR A 250 0.17 2.37 8.97
CA THR A 250 0.80 3.43 9.77
C THR A 250 0.93 3.04 11.23
N TYR A 251 -0.10 2.45 11.84
CA TYR A 251 0.00 1.93 13.22
C TYR A 251 1.03 0.80 13.33
N THR A 252 1.11 -0.06 12.32
CA THR A 252 2.12 -1.12 12.28
C THR A 252 3.54 -0.54 12.21
N ASP A 253 3.76 0.43 11.33
CA ASP A 253 5.05 1.09 11.14
C ASP A 253 5.47 1.91 12.37
N ALA A 254 4.49 2.49 13.06
CA ALA A 254 4.69 3.21 14.32
C ALA A 254 4.85 2.30 15.55
N GLY A 255 4.74 0.97 15.40
CA GLY A 255 4.75 0.03 16.53
C GLY A 255 3.50 0.11 17.43
N LEU A 256 2.43 0.78 16.99
CA LEU A 256 1.18 0.95 17.73
C LEU A 256 0.27 -0.29 17.58
N HIS A 257 0.82 -1.46 17.88
CA HIS A 257 0.19 -2.76 17.59
C HIS A 257 -1.17 -2.94 18.25
N GLU A 258 -1.36 -2.51 19.50
CA GLU A 258 -2.66 -2.65 20.19
C GLU A 258 -3.73 -1.75 19.54
N LYS A 259 -3.38 -0.51 19.13
CA LYS A 259 -4.29 0.34 18.35
C LYS A 259 -4.70 -0.32 17.02
N ASN A 260 -3.75 -0.98 16.34
CA ASN A 260 -4.03 -1.69 15.10
C ASN A 260 -4.96 -2.89 15.31
N ILE A 261 -4.76 -3.65 16.38
CA ILE A 261 -5.66 -4.78 16.75
C ILE A 261 -7.06 -4.25 17.05
N GLU A 262 -7.18 -3.17 17.81
CA GLU A 262 -8.46 -2.53 18.14
C GLU A 262 -9.18 -2.06 16.87
N LEU A 263 -8.48 -1.33 15.99
CA LEU A 263 -9.01 -0.90 14.69
C LEU A 263 -9.56 -2.08 13.89
N ALA A 264 -8.77 -3.14 13.73
CA ALA A 264 -9.16 -4.32 12.97
C ALA A 264 -10.36 -5.05 13.61
N GLN A 265 -10.41 -5.16 14.95
CA GLN A 265 -11.53 -5.78 15.65
C GLN A 265 -12.82 -4.95 15.56
N ASN A 266 -12.73 -3.62 15.62
CA ASN A 266 -13.87 -2.73 15.47
C ASN A 266 -14.42 -2.79 14.04
N THR A 267 -13.53 -2.78 13.03
CA THR A 267 -13.93 -2.97 11.63
C THR A 267 -14.64 -4.32 11.42
N LEU A 268 -14.14 -5.40 12.04
CA LEU A 268 -14.78 -6.72 11.94
C LEU A 268 -16.18 -6.79 12.56
N LYS A 269 -16.50 -5.96 13.57
CA LYS A 269 -17.85 -5.91 14.15
C LYS A 269 -18.89 -5.42 13.14
N ILE A 270 -18.49 -4.64 12.14
CA ILE A 270 -19.36 -4.11 11.08
C ILE A 270 -19.85 -5.25 10.19
N ASP A 271 -18.93 -6.12 9.77
CA ASP A 271 -19.24 -7.33 9.01
C ASP A 271 -18.36 -8.51 9.48
N PRO A 272 -18.88 -9.30 10.45
CA PRO A 272 -18.14 -10.44 11.01
C PRO A 272 -17.81 -11.55 10.02
N ALA A 273 -18.56 -11.64 8.91
CA ALA A 273 -18.35 -12.63 7.86
C ALA A 273 -17.35 -12.16 6.79
N SER A 274 -17.00 -10.88 6.73
CA SER A 274 -16.10 -10.32 5.73
C SER A 274 -14.73 -11.00 5.73
N PRO A 275 -14.31 -11.63 4.62
CA PRO A 275 -12.97 -12.20 4.47
C PRO A 275 -11.89 -11.13 4.65
N THR A 276 -12.10 -9.93 4.10
CA THR A 276 -11.19 -8.79 4.17
C THR A 276 -10.98 -8.33 5.61
N TYR A 277 -12.04 -8.17 6.39
CA TYR A 277 -11.92 -7.72 7.78
C TYR A 277 -11.33 -8.79 8.69
N ASN A 278 -11.64 -10.06 8.44
CA ASN A 278 -10.96 -11.17 9.11
C ASN A 278 -9.46 -11.17 8.81
N GLN A 279 -9.06 -10.90 7.56
CA GLN A 279 -7.66 -10.76 7.17
C GLN A 279 -6.95 -9.61 7.89
N LYS A 280 -7.61 -8.45 8.07
CA LYS A 280 -7.05 -7.32 8.83
C LYS A 280 -6.75 -7.71 10.28
N VAL A 281 -7.68 -8.43 10.95
CA VAL A 281 -7.44 -8.93 12.32
C VAL A 281 -6.27 -9.91 12.38
N LEU A 282 -6.19 -10.85 11.43
CA LEU A 282 -5.07 -11.79 11.37
C LEU A 282 -3.75 -11.04 11.16
N SER A 283 -3.70 -10.09 10.25
CA SER A 283 -2.49 -9.28 9.99
C SER A 283 -2.07 -8.48 11.22
N ALA A 284 -3.02 -7.84 11.91
CA ALA A 284 -2.74 -7.07 13.13
C ALA A 284 -2.17 -7.96 14.25
N LEU A 285 -2.77 -9.13 14.50
CA LEU A 285 -2.29 -10.11 15.49
C LEU A 285 -0.90 -10.63 15.13
N LEU A 286 -0.66 -10.93 13.86
CA LEU A 286 0.60 -11.45 13.36
C LEU A 286 1.73 -10.42 13.50
N ASN A 287 1.46 -9.16 13.18
CA ASN A 287 2.42 -8.05 13.30
C ASN A 287 2.71 -7.67 14.75
N ALA A 288 1.74 -7.86 15.64
CA ALA A 288 1.91 -7.70 17.08
C ALA A 288 2.64 -8.88 17.76
N GLY A 289 2.98 -9.95 17.03
CA GLY A 289 3.54 -11.15 17.63
C GLY A 289 2.57 -11.95 18.51
N ARG A 290 1.26 -11.66 18.44
CA ARG A 290 0.21 -12.33 19.21
C ARG A 290 -0.10 -13.71 18.63
N PHE A 291 0.90 -14.56 18.47
CA PHE A 291 0.82 -15.86 17.75
C PHE A 291 -0.25 -16.79 18.32
N LYS A 292 -0.40 -16.85 19.66
CA LYS A 292 -1.44 -17.68 20.28
C LYS A 292 -2.84 -17.30 19.80
N ASP A 293 -3.15 -16.00 19.81
CA ASP A 293 -4.45 -15.47 19.40
C ASP A 293 -4.63 -15.62 17.89
N TYR A 294 -3.55 -15.39 17.13
CA TYR A 294 -3.52 -15.60 15.69
C TYR A 294 -3.90 -17.05 15.32
N PHE A 295 -3.21 -18.05 15.86
CA PHE A 295 -3.50 -19.46 15.55
C PHE A 295 -4.89 -19.89 16.01
N ALA A 296 -5.37 -19.39 17.16
CA ALA A 296 -6.72 -19.66 17.64
C ALA A 296 -7.76 -19.12 16.63
N ARG A 297 -7.53 -17.91 16.11
CA ARG A 297 -8.42 -17.32 15.11
C ARG A 297 -8.37 -18.05 13.77
N VAL A 298 -7.17 -18.38 13.26
CA VAL A 298 -7.02 -19.15 12.01
C VAL A 298 -7.83 -20.45 12.08
N ARG A 299 -7.70 -21.21 13.18
CA ARG A 299 -8.45 -22.48 13.35
C ARG A 299 -9.96 -22.28 13.46
N LYS A 300 -10.40 -21.16 14.06
CA LYS A 300 -11.81 -20.82 14.15
C LYS A 300 -12.40 -20.51 12.77
N LEU A 301 -11.66 -19.74 11.96
CA LEU A 301 -12.09 -19.33 10.63
C LEU A 301 -12.13 -20.50 9.64
N ASN A 302 -11.22 -21.47 9.76
CA ASN A 302 -11.21 -22.67 8.90
C ASN A 302 -12.50 -23.51 9.03
N LYS A 303 -13.25 -23.33 10.12
CA LYS A 303 -14.55 -24.00 10.33
C LYS A 303 -15.73 -23.17 9.81
N SER A 304 -15.48 -21.93 9.35
CA SER A 304 -16.49 -21.04 8.78
C SER A 304 -16.53 -21.24 7.26
N GLU A 305 -17.69 -20.98 6.67
CA GLU A 305 -17.92 -21.05 5.23
C GLU A 305 -17.34 -19.83 4.47
N ILE A 306 -16.20 -19.27 4.95
CA ILE A 306 -15.55 -18.14 4.29
C ILE A 306 -14.88 -18.62 3.01
N GLU A 307 -15.41 -18.20 1.89
CA GLU A 307 -14.90 -18.47 0.56
C GLU A 307 -13.43 -18.02 0.41
N ASN A 308 -12.60 -18.83 -0.25
CA ASN A 308 -11.17 -18.56 -0.48
C ASN A 308 -10.31 -18.37 0.79
N TYR A 309 -10.69 -19.01 1.89
CA TYR A 309 -9.87 -18.99 3.10
C TYR A 309 -8.71 -19.99 3.01
N HIS A 310 -7.53 -19.51 2.68
CA HIS A 310 -6.30 -20.29 2.52
C HIS A 310 -5.72 -20.72 3.89
N PHE A 311 -6.29 -21.75 4.50
CA PHE A 311 -5.93 -22.20 5.85
C PHE A 311 -4.45 -22.54 5.99
N ASN A 312 -3.92 -23.34 5.05
CA ASN A 312 -2.52 -23.77 5.13
C ASN A 312 -1.56 -22.59 5.00
N PHE A 313 -1.83 -21.65 4.09
CA PHE A 313 -0.97 -20.46 3.98
C PHE A 313 -1.03 -19.60 5.24
N ARG A 314 -2.19 -19.43 5.87
CA ARG A 314 -2.30 -18.70 7.15
C ARG A 314 -1.54 -19.41 8.27
N MET A 315 -1.68 -20.73 8.40
CA MET A 315 -0.89 -21.49 9.38
C MET A 315 0.60 -21.34 9.10
N GLY A 316 1.01 -21.46 7.83
CA GLY A 316 2.39 -21.24 7.40
C GLY A 316 2.91 -19.85 7.78
N ASP A 317 2.14 -18.78 7.53
CA ASP A 317 2.51 -17.40 7.89
C ASP A 317 2.75 -17.23 9.41
N GLY A 318 1.89 -17.82 10.22
CA GLY A 318 2.05 -17.81 11.67
C GLY A 318 3.33 -18.51 12.11
N HIS A 319 3.61 -19.69 11.58
CA HIS A 319 4.84 -20.44 11.88
C HIS A 319 6.09 -19.73 11.34
N PHE A 320 6.02 -19.16 10.14
CA PHE A 320 7.11 -18.37 9.56
C PHE A 320 7.48 -17.16 10.45
N LYS A 321 6.49 -16.39 10.86
CA LYS A 321 6.70 -15.21 11.70
C LYS A 321 7.15 -15.56 13.13
N SER A 322 6.73 -16.71 13.66
CA SER A 322 7.18 -17.21 14.96
C SER A 322 8.57 -17.88 14.92
N GLY A 323 9.17 -18.04 13.72
CA GLY A 323 10.48 -18.65 13.54
C GLY A 323 10.49 -20.18 13.44
N ASP A 324 9.31 -20.82 13.38
CA ASP A 324 9.18 -22.27 13.16
C ASP A 324 9.14 -22.57 11.66
N TYR A 325 10.31 -22.44 11.02
CA TYR A 325 10.43 -22.55 9.56
C TYR A 325 10.10 -23.95 9.04
N VAL A 326 10.32 -25.00 9.85
CA VAL A 326 9.99 -26.38 9.46
C VAL A 326 8.49 -26.54 9.23
N LYS A 327 7.69 -26.11 10.21
CA LYS A 327 6.22 -26.15 10.06
C LYS A 327 5.71 -25.17 9.00
N ALA A 328 6.35 -23.99 8.87
CA ALA A 328 5.99 -23.07 7.81
C ALA A 328 6.11 -23.71 6.43
N ILE A 329 7.24 -24.39 6.15
CA ILE A 329 7.45 -25.13 4.88
C ILE A 329 6.40 -26.22 4.68
N GLU A 330 6.12 -27.01 5.73
CA GLU A 330 5.09 -28.07 5.69
C GLU A 330 3.73 -27.50 5.28
N PHE A 331 3.27 -26.46 5.97
CA PHE A 331 1.99 -25.83 5.68
C PHE A 331 1.96 -25.18 4.29
N TYR A 332 3.01 -24.50 3.85
CA TYR A 332 3.05 -23.91 2.51
C TYR A 332 3.01 -24.97 1.40
N LYS A 333 3.69 -26.12 1.58
CA LYS A 333 3.59 -27.25 0.64
C LYS A 333 2.18 -27.83 0.60
N ASN A 334 1.56 -28.05 1.77
CA ASN A 334 0.18 -28.53 1.85
C ASN A 334 -0.80 -27.56 1.16
N GLY A 335 -0.58 -26.24 1.30
CA GLY A 335 -1.39 -25.23 0.60
C GLY A 335 -1.27 -25.33 -0.92
N ILE A 336 -0.07 -25.57 -1.45
CA ILE A 336 0.14 -25.80 -2.88
C ILE A 336 -0.56 -27.09 -3.34
N GLU A 337 -0.45 -28.18 -2.59
CA GLU A 337 -1.07 -29.47 -2.89
C GLU A 337 -2.61 -29.43 -2.84
N GLN A 338 -3.18 -28.57 -1.99
CA GLN A 338 -4.62 -28.34 -1.85
C GLN A 338 -5.16 -27.22 -2.75
N ASP A 339 -4.34 -26.74 -3.70
CA ASP A 339 -4.67 -25.69 -4.66
C ASP A 339 -5.11 -24.35 -4.03
N GLU A 340 -4.56 -24.03 -2.85
CA GLU A 340 -4.75 -22.71 -2.21
C GLU A 340 -4.05 -21.56 -2.98
N GLY A 341 -3.33 -21.87 -4.06
CA GLY A 341 -2.63 -20.93 -4.93
C GLY A 341 -1.13 -21.22 -5.05
N ARG A 342 -0.72 -21.82 -6.18
CA ARG A 342 0.67 -22.26 -6.41
C ARG A 342 1.68 -21.11 -6.33
N ILE A 343 1.41 -20.00 -7.00
CA ILE A 343 2.35 -18.85 -7.02
C ILE A 343 2.57 -18.27 -5.62
N SER A 344 1.50 -18.10 -4.84
CA SER A 344 1.61 -17.61 -3.45
C SER A 344 2.40 -18.56 -2.57
N GLY A 345 2.16 -19.87 -2.70
CA GLY A 345 2.92 -20.89 -1.98
C GLY A 345 4.40 -20.89 -2.34
N LEU A 346 4.75 -20.78 -3.64
CA LEU A 346 6.13 -20.67 -4.09
C LEU A 346 6.81 -19.39 -3.55
N ASN A 347 6.12 -18.24 -3.52
CA ASN A 347 6.65 -17.01 -2.95
C ASN A 347 7.00 -17.17 -1.46
N ASN A 348 6.13 -17.86 -0.72
CA ASN A 348 6.35 -18.14 0.70
C ASN A 348 7.54 -19.08 0.90
N LEU A 349 7.65 -20.16 0.13
CA LEU A 349 8.78 -21.11 0.19
C LEU A 349 10.10 -20.45 -0.21
N ILE A 350 10.10 -19.57 -1.22
CA ILE A 350 11.26 -18.74 -1.60
C ILE A 350 11.68 -17.86 -0.42
N SER A 351 10.73 -17.22 0.26
CA SER A 351 11.01 -16.35 1.41
C SER A 351 11.62 -17.11 2.60
N VAL A 352 11.12 -18.31 2.88
CA VAL A 352 11.75 -19.19 3.91
C VAL A 352 13.15 -19.59 3.51
N SER A 353 13.36 -19.98 2.25
CA SER A 353 14.68 -20.40 1.73
C SER A 353 15.71 -19.27 1.84
N ILE A 354 15.33 -18.02 1.57
CA ILE A 354 16.20 -16.85 1.72
C ILE A 354 16.60 -16.66 3.20
N ILE A 355 15.62 -16.68 4.12
CA ILE A 355 15.91 -16.52 5.56
C ILE A 355 16.84 -17.61 6.06
N GLN A 356 16.66 -18.85 5.62
CA GLN A 356 17.47 -19.99 6.04
C GLN A 356 18.81 -20.12 5.28
N GLY A 357 19.08 -19.27 4.30
CA GLY A 357 20.25 -19.41 3.42
C GLY A 357 20.23 -20.68 2.58
N ASP A 358 19.07 -21.31 2.40
CA ASP A 358 18.90 -22.56 1.65
C ASP A 358 18.93 -22.32 0.14
N LEU A 359 20.14 -22.23 -0.40
CA LEU A 359 20.40 -21.95 -1.81
C LEU A 359 19.73 -22.97 -2.75
N ASN A 360 19.67 -24.24 -2.35
CA ASN A 360 19.12 -25.31 -3.19
C ASN A 360 17.59 -25.15 -3.37
N ASN A 361 16.87 -25.01 -2.27
CA ASN A 361 15.43 -24.80 -2.32
C ASN A 361 15.08 -23.42 -2.91
N TYR A 362 15.88 -22.40 -2.64
CA TYR A 362 15.73 -21.10 -3.25
C TYR A 362 15.77 -21.20 -4.80
N LYS A 363 16.84 -21.80 -5.36
CA LYS A 363 16.98 -22.00 -6.82
C LYS A 363 15.84 -22.86 -7.37
N LYS A 364 15.48 -23.94 -6.69
CA LYS A 364 14.38 -24.82 -7.10
C LYS A 364 13.07 -24.05 -7.29
N TYR A 365 12.60 -23.37 -6.25
CA TYR A 365 11.29 -22.70 -6.28
C TYR A 365 11.28 -21.47 -7.20
N THR A 366 12.38 -20.75 -7.31
CA THR A 366 12.49 -19.62 -8.23
C THR A 366 12.47 -20.08 -9.68
N ASN A 367 13.18 -21.18 -10.00
CA ASN A 367 13.17 -21.77 -11.34
C ASN A 367 11.78 -22.30 -11.74
N GLU A 368 10.98 -22.82 -10.81
CA GLU A 368 9.59 -23.19 -11.11
C GLU A 368 8.77 -21.97 -11.57
N LYS A 369 8.95 -20.81 -10.94
CA LYS A 369 8.29 -19.55 -11.37
C LYS A 369 8.82 -19.03 -12.70
N ILE A 370 10.14 -19.11 -12.91
CA ILE A 370 10.78 -18.73 -14.17
C ILE A 370 10.21 -19.56 -15.33
N ASN A 371 10.13 -20.88 -15.17
CA ASN A 371 9.56 -21.76 -16.18
C ASN A 371 8.10 -21.40 -16.50
N GLN A 372 7.33 -20.99 -15.50
CA GLN A 372 5.96 -20.55 -15.72
C GLN A 372 5.92 -19.21 -16.48
N ALA A 373 6.71 -18.23 -16.12
CA ALA A 373 6.78 -16.94 -16.82
C ALA A 373 7.15 -17.13 -18.31
N LEU A 374 8.11 -18.02 -18.59
CA LEU A 374 8.51 -18.35 -19.96
C LEU A 374 7.40 -19.11 -20.73
N GLN A 375 6.67 -20.03 -20.10
CA GLN A 375 5.52 -20.71 -20.72
C GLN A 375 4.38 -19.74 -21.05
N GLU A 376 4.17 -18.72 -20.21
CA GLU A 376 3.17 -17.67 -20.42
C GLU A 376 3.65 -16.58 -21.36
N SER A 377 4.93 -16.60 -21.78
CA SER A 377 5.60 -15.54 -22.55
C SER A 377 5.53 -14.17 -21.86
N ASP A 378 5.46 -14.16 -20.52
CA ASP A 378 5.51 -12.94 -19.72
C ASP A 378 6.96 -12.56 -19.41
N TYR A 379 7.59 -11.89 -20.37
CA TYR A 379 9.00 -11.49 -20.28
C TYR A 379 9.25 -10.39 -19.24
N ARG A 380 8.24 -9.58 -18.90
CA ARG A 380 8.33 -8.64 -17.80
C ARG A 380 8.44 -9.38 -16.47
N TRP A 381 7.56 -10.34 -16.22
CA TRP A 381 7.62 -11.15 -15.01
C TRP A 381 8.92 -11.96 -14.94
N TYR A 382 9.36 -12.50 -16.08
CA TYR A 382 10.65 -13.18 -16.20
C TYR A 382 11.82 -12.27 -15.76
N ALA A 383 11.90 -11.03 -16.29
CA ALA A 383 12.93 -10.07 -15.92
C ALA A 383 12.89 -9.73 -14.41
N GLU A 384 11.70 -9.53 -13.84
CA GLU A 384 11.54 -9.27 -12.40
C GLU A 384 12.00 -10.46 -11.53
N LEU A 385 11.81 -11.70 -11.98
CA LEU A 385 12.31 -12.90 -11.30
C LEU A 385 13.84 -13.01 -11.36
N LEU A 386 14.43 -12.78 -12.54
CA LEU A 386 15.89 -12.74 -12.68
C LEU A 386 16.51 -11.66 -11.80
N LEU A 387 15.88 -10.49 -11.74
CA LEU A 387 16.32 -9.39 -10.90
C LEU A 387 16.23 -9.74 -9.41
N HIS A 388 15.14 -10.37 -8.98
CA HIS A 388 15.04 -10.87 -7.60
C HIS A 388 16.13 -11.88 -7.29
N MET A 389 16.50 -12.73 -8.27
CA MET A 389 17.61 -13.68 -8.12
C MET A 389 18.95 -12.95 -8.03
N ALA A 390 19.22 -11.96 -8.89
CA ALA A 390 20.45 -11.18 -8.84
C ALA A 390 20.61 -10.48 -7.48
N TYR A 391 19.56 -9.76 -7.04
CA TYR A 391 19.53 -9.09 -5.74
C TYR A 391 19.77 -10.07 -4.58
N THR A 392 19.09 -11.21 -4.58
CA THR A 392 19.23 -12.24 -3.54
C THR A 392 20.67 -12.81 -3.49
N ASN A 393 21.28 -13.06 -4.66
CA ASN A 393 22.65 -13.56 -4.72
C ASN A 393 23.63 -12.51 -4.18
N PHE A 394 23.45 -11.23 -4.47
CA PHE A 394 24.28 -10.17 -3.92
C PHE A 394 24.14 -10.02 -2.40
N ILE A 395 22.93 -10.05 -1.87
CA ILE A 395 22.70 -9.74 -0.44
C ILE A 395 22.82 -10.96 0.45
N THR A 396 22.28 -12.11 0.05
CA THR A 396 22.19 -13.30 0.91
C THR A 396 23.33 -14.26 0.71
N PHE A 397 23.64 -14.62 -0.53
CA PHE A 397 24.59 -15.69 -0.86
C PHE A 397 25.99 -15.19 -1.17
N ASP A 398 26.16 -13.87 -1.37
CA ASP A 398 27.42 -13.19 -1.77
C ASP A 398 28.02 -13.74 -3.06
N ASP A 399 27.19 -14.27 -3.95
CA ASP A 399 27.59 -14.76 -5.26
C ASP A 399 27.50 -13.62 -6.30
N ARG A 400 28.52 -12.75 -6.31
CA ARG A 400 28.58 -11.58 -7.21
C ARG A 400 28.69 -11.98 -8.67
N GLN A 401 29.38 -13.09 -8.98
CA GLN A 401 29.55 -13.53 -10.36
C GLN A 401 28.22 -13.96 -10.97
N TYR A 402 27.47 -14.79 -10.26
CA TYR A 402 26.17 -15.24 -10.73
C TYR A 402 25.15 -14.10 -10.76
N GLY A 403 25.16 -13.23 -9.73
CA GLY A 403 24.32 -12.02 -9.75
C GLY A 403 24.57 -11.12 -10.97
N LYS A 404 25.84 -10.93 -11.36
CA LYS A 404 26.21 -10.17 -12.57
C LYS A 404 25.69 -10.84 -13.86
N GLN A 405 25.83 -12.15 -14.00
CA GLN A 405 25.30 -12.88 -15.16
C GLN A 405 23.78 -12.69 -15.32
N LEU A 406 23.04 -12.68 -14.21
CA LEU A 406 21.59 -12.44 -14.26
C LEU A 406 21.24 -11.01 -14.70
N ILE A 407 22.03 -10.01 -14.30
CA ILE A 407 21.86 -8.62 -14.78
C ILE A 407 22.14 -8.53 -16.28
N GLU A 408 23.22 -9.14 -16.78
CA GLU A 408 23.54 -9.21 -18.21
C GLU A 408 22.43 -9.90 -19.03
N GLU A 409 21.77 -10.92 -18.45
CA GLU A 409 20.62 -11.58 -19.08
C GLU A 409 19.41 -10.65 -19.19
N ILE A 410 19.12 -9.84 -18.15
CA ILE A 410 18.05 -8.83 -18.17
C ILE A 410 18.36 -7.74 -19.21
N GLU A 411 19.61 -7.26 -19.29
CA GLU A 411 20.03 -6.28 -20.30
C GLU A 411 19.80 -6.81 -21.72
N ASN A 412 20.18 -8.05 -21.98
CA ASN A 412 19.95 -8.70 -23.29
C ASN A 412 18.46 -8.83 -23.60
N LEU A 413 17.64 -9.12 -22.58
CA LEU A 413 16.18 -9.18 -22.75
C LEU A 413 15.58 -7.82 -23.13
N PHE A 414 16.08 -6.72 -22.54
CA PHE A 414 15.62 -5.36 -22.89
C PHE A 414 16.08 -4.91 -24.29
N MET A 415 17.18 -5.46 -24.82
CA MET A 415 17.65 -5.20 -26.17
C MET A 415 16.87 -6.00 -27.24
N ASP A 416 16.14 -7.03 -26.86
CA ASP A 416 15.36 -7.87 -27.78
C ASP A 416 13.96 -7.27 -27.99
N GLU A 417 13.81 -6.45 -29.03
CA GLU A 417 12.54 -5.79 -29.38
C GLU A 417 11.36 -6.77 -29.53
N THR A 418 11.62 -8.05 -29.80
CA THR A 418 10.57 -9.07 -29.95
C THR A 418 9.93 -9.48 -28.62
N LYS A 419 10.52 -9.12 -27.48
CA LYS A 419 10.08 -9.50 -26.15
C LYS A 419 9.18 -8.47 -25.48
N GLU A 420 9.06 -7.26 -26.06
CA GLU A 420 8.22 -6.16 -25.54
C GLU A 420 8.41 -5.93 -24.02
N CYS A 421 9.67 -5.95 -23.57
CA CYS A 421 10.04 -5.79 -22.17
C CYS A 421 11.14 -4.74 -22.03
N ASN A 422 10.96 -3.78 -21.14
CA ASN A 422 11.97 -2.75 -20.87
C ASN A 422 11.91 -2.27 -19.41
N PHE A 423 12.89 -1.46 -19.00
CA PHE A 423 12.98 -0.95 -17.64
C PHE A 423 11.76 -0.14 -17.23
N SER A 424 11.16 0.65 -18.13
CA SER A 424 10.01 1.51 -17.82
C SER A 424 8.77 0.70 -17.42
N ASP A 425 8.64 -0.55 -17.89
CA ASP A 425 7.52 -1.45 -17.62
C ASP A 425 7.61 -2.13 -16.26
N MET A 426 8.79 -2.13 -15.65
CA MET A 426 9.01 -2.78 -14.35
C MET A 426 8.29 -2.05 -13.20
N GLY A 427 7.86 -2.80 -12.20
CA GLY A 427 7.29 -2.25 -10.97
C GLY A 427 8.32 -1.45 -10.14
N ALA A 428 7.86 -0.52 -9.30
CA ALA A 428 8.72 0.38 -8.53
C ALA A 428 9.78 -0.35 -7.67
N ILE A 429 9.40 -1.46 -7.02
CA ILE A 429 10.33 -2.28 -6.22
C ILE A 429 11.39 -2.94 -7.12
N ALA A 430 11.00 -3.42 -8.30
CA ALA A 430 11.93 -4.02 -9.25
C ALA A 430 12.92 -2.96 -9.77
N LYS A 431 12.45 -1.76 -10.13
CA LYS A 431 13.33 -0.63 -10.51
C LYS A 431 14.36 -0.31 -9.43
N PHE A 432 13.91 -0.22 -8.18
CA PHE A 432 14.80 0.00 -7.05
C PHE A 432 15.86 -1.10 -6.92
N ASN A 433 15.46 -2.37 -6.98
CA ASN A 433 16.39 -3.49 -6.89
C ASN A 433 17.40 -3.49 -8.05
N PHE A 434 16.98 -3.09 -9.25
CA PHE A 434 17.85 -3.03 -10.42
C PHE A 434 18.93 -1.95 -10.26
N ILE A 435 18.53 -0.74 -9.84
CA ILE A 435 19.47 0.33 -9.48
C ILE A 435 20.42 -0.12 -8.36
N TYR A 436 19.91 -0.83 -7.36
CA TYR A 436 20.72 -1.34 -6.26
C TYR A 436 21.76 -2.38 -6.73
N CYS A 437 21.39 -3.27 -7.66
CA CYS A 437 22.32 -4.22 -8.27
C CYS A 437 23.47 -3.51 -8.98
N TYR A 438 23.19 -2.44 -9.74
CA TYR A 438 24.25 -1.65 -10.38
C TYR A 438 25.14 -0.91 -9.37
N LYS A 439 24.59 -0.45 -8.23
CA LYS A 439 25.43 0.09 -7.13
C LYS A 439 26.43 -0.96 -6.62
N ILE A 440 25.97 -2.20 -6.42
CA ILE A 440 26.87 -3.30 -6.01
C ILE A 440 27.93 -3.61 -7.06
N LEU A 441 27.55 -3.55 -8.34
CA LEU A 441 28.44 -3.76 -9.48
C LEU A 441 29.34 -2.55 -9.78
N GLN A 442 29.19 -1.44 -9.06
CA GLN A 442 29.96 -0.19 -9.23
C GLN A 442 29.77 0.48 -10.60
N ASN A 443 28.67 0.19 -11.30
CA ASN A 443 28.32 0.84 -12.55
C ASN A 443 27.50 2.12 -12.27
N TRP A 444 28.20 3.19 -11.90
CA TRP A 444 27.59 4.44 -11.46
C TRP A 444 26.92 5.22 -12.59
N GLU A 445 27.37 5.02 -13.84
CA GLU A 445 26.73 5.60 -15.03
C GLU A 445 25.29 5.08 -15.17
N MET A 446 25.11 3.75 -15.10
CA MET A 446 23.77 3.14 -15.13
C MET A 446 22.92 3.53 -13.92
N VAL A 447 23.54 3.67 -12.73
CA VAL A 447 22.82 4.16 -11.54
C VAL A 447 22.26 5.56 -11.78
N ASP A 448 23.04 6.49 -12.32
CA ASP A 448 22.60 7.86 -12.57
C ASP A 448 21.53 7.90 -13.66
N GLN A 449 21.71 7.19 -14.79
CA GLN A 449 20.73 7.09 -15.87
C GLN A 449 19.38 6.54 -15.38
N LEU A 450 19.37 5.36 -14.75
CA LEU A 450 18.13 4.72 -14.29
C LEU A 450 17.45 5.50 -13.17
N THR A 451 18.24 6.24 -12.39
CA THR A 451 17.71 7.14 -11.37
C THR A 451 16.92 8.28 -12.02
N GLU A 452 17.48 8.92 -13.07
CA GLU A 452 16.79 9.97 -13.83
C GLU A 452 15.53 9.46 -14.52
N GLU A 453 15.56 8.27 -15.13
CA GLU A 453 14.38 7.64 -15.73
C GLU A 453 13.28 7.30 -14.70
N SER A 454 13.65 7.15 -13.43
CA SER A 454 12.71 6.83 -12.33
C SER A 454 12.15 8.07 -11.64
N VAL A 455 12.63 9.28 -11.92
CA VAL A 455 12.16 10.55 -11.33
C VAL A 455 10.67 10.76 -11.68
N GLY A 456 9.85 10.84 -10.67
CA GLY A 456 8.38 10.97 -10.77
C GLY A 456 7.61 9.91 -10.00
N HIS A 457 8.27 8.88 -9.46
CA HIS A 457 7.60 7.78 -8.75
C HIS A 457 7.68 7.84 -7.22
N SER A 458 8.61 8.57 -6.64
CA SER A 458 8.64 9.09 -5.26
C SER A 458 9.99 9.78 -4.99
N ASP A 459 9.99 10.96 -4.35
CA ASP A 459 11.19 11.74 -4.02
C ASP A 459 12.18 11.02 -3.10
N VAL A 460 11.78 9.95 -2.44
CA VAL A 460 12.54 9.31 -1.37
C VAL A 460 13.37 8.12 -1.84
N THR A 461 12.94 7.42 -2.89
CA THR A 461 13.61 6.21 -3.36
C THR A 461 14.80 6.48 -4.28
N VAL A 462 14.90 7.70 -4.82
CA VAL A 462 15.71 7.97 -6.01
C VAL A 462 16.79 9.04 -5.79
N LYS A 463 16.85 9.71 -4.63
CA LYS A 463 17.99 10.59 -4.34
C LYS A 463 19.27 9.74 -4.36
N PRO A 464 20.29 10.13 -5.14
CA PRO A 464 21.51 9.33 -5.27
C PRO A 464 22.15 9.15 -3.89
N ASN A 465 21.96 7.95 -3.33
CA ASN A 465 22.64 7.55 -2.10
C ASN A 465 24.07 7.17 -2.45
N ARG A 466 25.01 8.07 -2.25
CA ARG A 466 26.45 7.84 -2.45
C ARG A 466 27.08 7.04 -1.28
N GLY A 467 26.32 6.70 -0.25
CA GLY A 467 26.84 5.94 0.89
C GLY A 467 27.49 4.62 0.49
N ILE A 468 26.81 3.84 -0.38
CA ILE A 468 27.37 2.57 -0.90
C ILE A 468 28.66 2.82 -1.69
N GLN A 469 28.71 3.88 -2.50
CA GLN A 469 29.90 4.25 -3.24
C GLN A 469 31.09 4.55 -2.31
N TYR A 470 30.89 5.41 -1.35
CA TYR A 470 31.92 5.75 -0.34
C TYR A 470 32.37 4.51 0.44
N GLN A 471 31.44 3.63 0.81
CA GLN A 471 31.77 2.37 1.47
C GLN A 471 32.66 1.47 0.61
N GLN A 472 32.36 1.34 -0.68
CA GLN A 472 33.16 0.56 -1.63
C GLN A 472 34.54 1.16 -1.91
N GLU A 473 34.66 2.48 -1.82
CA GLU A 473 35.91 3.22 -1.93
C GLU A 473 36.73 3.22 -0.63
N GLY A 474 36.24 2.57 0.46
CA GLY A 474 36.87 2.57 1.78
C GLY A 474 36.74 3.90 2.53
N LYS A 475 35.93 4.84 2.04
CA LYS A 475 35.66 6.14 2.66
C LYS A 475 34.53 6.03 3.68
N TYR A 476 34.79 5.26 4.76
CA TYR A 476 33.73 4.87 5.71
C TYR A 476 33.12 6.04 6.49
N GLN A 477 33.87 7.11 6.76
CA GLN A 477 33.36 8.30 7.45
C GLN A 477 32.37 9.08 6.57
N GLU A 478 32.68 9.24 5.28
CA GLU A 478 31.79 9.84 4.28
C GLU A 478 30.54 8.99 4.06
N ALA A 479 30.69 7.67 4.04
CA ALA A 479 29.58 6.74 3.97
C ALA A 479 28.63 6.90 5.18
N ILE A 480 29.18 6.93 6.40
CA ILE A 480 28.41 7.15 7.64
C ILE A 480 27.66 8.48 7.59
N HIS A 481 28.29 9.56 7.15
CA HIS A 481 27.64 10.86 7.03
C HIS A 481 26.48 10.80 6.02
N SER A 482 26.70 10.20 4.85
CA SER A 482 25.68 10.04 3.81
C SER A 482 24.48 9.22 4.30
N TYR A 483 24.70 8.10 4.97
CA TYR A 483 23.64 7.24 5.50
C TYR A 483 22.85 7.91 6.61
N LYS A 484 23.51 8.63 7.54
CA LYS A 484 22.84 9.39 8.60
C LYS A 484 21.94 10.48 8.06
N ARG A 485 22.35 11.16 6.99
CA ARG A 485 21.50 12.16 6.32
C ARG A 485 20.22 11.51 5.80
N ILE A 486 20.31 10.34 5.15
CA ILE A 486 19.12 9.64 4.65
C ILE A 486 18.20 9.22 5.79
N LEU A 487 18.74 8.70 6.89
CA LEU A 487 17.92 8.36 8.07
C LEU A 487 17.21 9.59 8.68
N SER A 488 17.80 10.78 8.58
CA SER A 488 17.14 12.02 9.05
C SER A 488 16.07 12.53 8.09
N GLU A 489 16.16 12.18 6.80
CA GLU A 489 15.24 12.61 5.75
C GLU A 489 14.12 11.61 5.47
N SER A 490 14.27 10.34 5.88
CA SER A 490 13.32 9.25 5.57
C SER A 490 12.95 8.44 6.80
N THR A 491 11.65 8.31 7.02
CA THR A 491 11.08 7.40 8.03
C THR A 491 10.56 6.09 7.42
N ILE A 492 10.78 5.87 6.12
CA ILE A 492 10.33 4.67 5.41
C ILE A 492 11.09 3.45 5.94
N LEU A 493 10.37 2.53 6.52
CA LEU A 493 10.92 1.42 7.30
C LEU A 493 11.86 0.51 6.52
N TRP A 494 11.52 0.14 5.29
CA TRP A 494 12.36 -0.77 4.48
C TRP A 494 13.68 -0.10 4.02
N ILE A 495 13.70 1.23 3.86
CA ILE A 495 14.92 2.00 3.62
C ILE A 495 15.79 2.00 4.87
N GLN A 496 15.16 2.14 6.04
CA GLN A 496 15.90 2.15 7.32
C GLN A 496 16.63 0.83 7.58
N TYR A 497 16.10 -0.32 7.16
CA TYR A 497 16.81 -1.60 7.29
C TYR A 497 18.11 -1.63 6.52
N ASP A 498 18.05 -1.29 5.24
CA ASP A 498 19.23 -1.27 4.37
C ASP A 498 20.27 -0.27 4.89
N ILE A 499 19.83 0.92 5.26
CA ILE A 499 20.72 1.97 5.77
C ILE A 499 21.33 1.59 7.12
N ASN A 500 20.56 1.06 8.07
CA ASN A 500 21.09 0.64 9.37
C ASN A 500 22.07 -0.54 9.22
N TYR A 501 21.81 -1.48 8.32
CA TYR A 501 22.74 -2.55 8.01
C TYR A 501 24.08 -2.01 7.51
N ASN A 502 24.05 -1.14 6.51
CA ASN A 502 25.26 -0.56 5.92
C ASN A 502 25.99 0.39 6.90
N LEU A 503 25.26 1.16 7.71
CA LEU A 503 25.85 1.94 8.79
C LEU A 503 26.57 1.04 9.81
N GLY A 504 25.94 -0.03 10.24
CA GLY A 504 26.56 -1.02 11.13
C GLY A 504 27.86 -1.56 10.54
N LEU A 505 27.86 -1.93 9.24
CA LEU A 505 29.07 -2.39 8.56
C LEU A 505 30.16 -1.31 8.53
N CYS A 506 29.81 -0.06 8.19
CA CYS A 506 30.79 1.03 8.19
C CYS A 506 31.38 1.28 9.59
N TYR A 507 30.56 1.18 10.65
CA TYR A 507 31.06 1.27 12.02
C TYR A 507 31.96 0.09 12.43
N MET A 508 31.71 -1.11 11.92
CA MET A 508 32.65 -2.24 12.09
C MET A 508 34.03 -1.92 11.51
N GLU A 509 34.07 -1.37 10.30
CA GLU A 509 35.32 -1.04 9.58
C GLU A 509 36.13 0.08 10.24
N VAL A 510 35.46 1.05 10.88
CA VAL A 510 36.15 2.12 11.64
C VAL A 510 36.44 1.74 13.11
N GLY A 511 36.10 0.52 13.52
CA GLY A 511 36.36 0.02 14.89
C GLY A 511 35.41 0.55 15.96
N ASP A 512 34.33 1.24 15.59
CA ASP A 512 33.29 1.67 16.52
C ASP A 512 32.21 0.59 16.67
N TYR A 513 32.59 -0.49 17.29
CA TYR A 513 31.74 -1.67 17.46
C TYR A 513 30.48 -1.40 18.29
N ALA A 514 30.52 -0.40 19.21
CA ALA A 514 29.36 -0.03 20.01
C ALA A 514 28.27 0.63 19.14
N SER A 515 28.66 1.55 18.26
CA SER A 515 27.74 2.11 17.25
C SER A 515 27.25 1.07 16.27
N ALA A 516 28.10 0.14 15.85
CA ALA A 516 27.72 -0.98 14.99
C ALA A 516 26.58 -1.83 15.63
N VAL A 517 26.73 -2.26 16.88
CA VAL A 517 25.70 -3.00 17.61
C VAL A 517 24.40 -2.19 17.67
N LYS A 518 24.45 -0.90 18.00
CA LYS A 518 23.27 -0.03 18.06
C LYS A 518 22.48 -0.04 16.75
N HIS A 519 23.17 0.07 15.61
CA HIS A 519 22.50 0.10 14.30
C HIS A 519 21.99 -1.28 13.89
N PHE A 520 22.70 -2.36 14.20
CA PHE A 520 22.19 -3.71 13.99
C PHE A 520 20.98 -4.01 14.88
N ASP A 521 20.95 -3.56 16.15
CA ASP A 521 19.82 -3.79 17.06
C ASP A 521 18.52 -3.11 16.59
N LEU A 522 18.61 -1.98 15.88
CA LEU A 522 17.44 -1.35 15.25
C LEU A 522 16.78 -2.24 14.18
N MET A 523 17.50 -3.23 13.65
CA MET A 523 16.95 -4.19 12.67
C MET A 523 16.17 -5.33 13.34
N LYS A 524 16.36 -5.57 14.64
CA LYS A 524 15.75 -6.68 15.40
C LYS A 524 14.26 -6.47 15.66
N GLU A 525 13.87 -5.25 16.01
CA GLU A 525 12.58 -4.96 16.63
C GLU A 525 11.42 -4.86 15.64
N VAL A 526 11.70 -4.78 14.34
CA VAL A 526 10.64 -4.51 13.38
C VAL A 526 10.01 -5.79 12.82
N TYR A 527 8.93 -6.20 13.46
CA TYR A 527 8.04 -7.27 13.00
C TYR A 527 7.04 -6.81 11.92
N SER A 528 7.21 -5.59 11.36
CA SER A 528 6.23 -5.04 10.43
C SER A 528 6.04 -5.87 9.16
N SER A 529 4.80 -5.97 8.70
CA SER A 529 4.37 -6.76 7.56
C SER A 529 4.86 -6.24 6.21
N GLY A 530 5.30 -4.98 6.14
CA GLY A 530 5.60 -4.30 4.88
C GLY A 530 7.03 -4.45 4.38
N ALA A 531 7.97 -4.90 5.22
CA ALA A 531 9.36 -4.93 4.82
C ALA A 531 9.70 -6.21 4.05
N GLY A 532 9.45 -6.22 2.74
CA GLY A 532 9.90 -7.29 1.85
C GLY A 532 11.38 -7.65 2.00
N ASN A 533 12.19 -6.70 2.46
CA ASN A 533 13.63 -6.86 2.69
C ASN A 533 14.00 -7.53 4.02
N ARG A 534 13.07 -7.69 4.98
CA ARG A 534 13.35 -8.37 6.25
C ARG A 534 13.92 -9.78 6.07
N LYS A 535 13.45 -10.53 5.09
CA LYS A 535 13.93 -11.88 4.78
C LYS A 535 15.42 -11.93 4.47
N PHE A 536 16.00 -10.84 3.94
CA PHE A 536 17.44 -10.74 3.65
C PHE A 536 18.26 -10.40 4.89
N TYR A 537 17.79 -9.45 5.69
CA TYR A 537 18.59 -8.88 6.78
C TYR A 537 18.37 -9.52 8.15
N TYR A 538 17.24 -10.18 8.38
CA TYR A 538 16.94 -10.77 9.69
C TYR A 538 17.99 -11.78 10.17
N PRO A 539 18.43 -12.77 9.38
CA PRO A 539 19.54 -13.63 9.82
C PRO A 539 20.87 -12.89 9.90
N LEU A 540 21.10 -11.92 8.99
CA LEU A 540 22.35 -11.15 8.97
C LEU A 540 22.50 -10.24 10.20
N TYR A 541 21.39 -9.80 10.80
CA TYR A 541 21.42 -9.11 12.07
C TYR A 541 22.14 -9.96 13.14
N PHE A 542 21.76 -11.21 13.31
CA PHE A 542 22.37 -12.08 14.31
C PHE A 542 23.85 -12.33 14.04
N LEU A 543 24.24 -12.50 12.78
CA LEU A 543 25.63 -12.64 12.40
C LEU A 543 26.41 -11.38 12.77
N GLN A 544 26.01 -10.22 12.27
CA GLN A 544 26.77 -8.98 12.41
C GLN A 544 26.79 -8.46 13.84
N SER A 545 25.65 -8.52 14.56
CA SER A 545 25.61 -8.19 15.99
C SER A 545 26.46 -9.18 16.82
N GLY A 546 26.52 -10.45 16.41
CA GLY A 546 27.39 -11.45 17.02
C GLY A 546 28.87 -11.10 16.85
N LEU A 547 29.29 -10.74 15.64
CA LEU A 547 30.67 -10.32 15.33
C LEU A 547 31.05 -9.04 16.07
N ALA A 548 30.19 -8.02 16.06
CA ALA A 548 30.43 -6.77 16.76
C ALA A 548 30.56 -6.95 18.29
N ASN A 549 29.71 -7.79 18.88
CA ASN A 549 29.80 -8.13 20.30
C ASN A 549 31.07 -8.96 20.64
N TYR A 550 31.57 -9.75 19.70
CA TYR A 550 32.86 -10.46 19.88
C TYR A 550 34.01 -9.45 20.00
N GLU A 551 34.07 -8.45 19.14
CA GLU A 551 35.06 -7.37 19.16
C GLU A 551 34.98 -6.51 20.45
N LEU A 552 33.76 -6.29 20.96
CA LEU A 552 33.52 -5.64 22.27
C LEU A 552 33.85 -6.54 23.47
N LYS A 553 34.27 -7.77 23.26
CA LYS A 553 34.50 -8.79 24.31
C LYS A 553 33.24 -9.18 25.09
N ASN A 554 32.05 -8.89 24.52
CA ASN A 554 30.76 -9.32 25.07
C ASN A 554 30.47 -10.76 24.66
N TYR A 555 31.33 -11.69 25.02
CA TYR A 555 31.33 -13.08 24.53
C TYR A 555 30.01 -13.82 24.73
N ARG A 556 29.28 -13.52 25.81
CA ARG A 556 27.96 -14.14 26.05
C ARG A 556 26.95 -13.75 24.98
N LEU A 557 26.88 -12.47 24.62
CA LEU A 557 25.95 -11.97 23.57
C LEU A 557 26.42 -12.42 22.19
N ALA A 558 27.72 -12.34 21.92
CA ALA A 558 28.32 -12.82 20.68
C ALA A 558 27.94 -14.29 20.42
N LYS A 559 28.17 -15.16 21.42
CA LYS A 559 27.83 -16.59 21.36
C LYS A 559 26.33 -16.79 21.06
N SER A 560 25.48 -16.15 21.85
CA SER A 560 24.01 -16.27 21.68
C SER A 560 23.55 -15.88 20.26
N ASN A 561 24.02 -14.75 19.74
CA ASN A 561 23.63 -14.29 18.40
C ASN A 561 24.15 -15.21 17.29
N LEU A 562 25.43 -15.65 17.38
CA LEU A 562 26.00 -16.54 16.38
C LEU A 562 25.35 -17.96 16.41
N GLU A 563 24.98 -18.47 17.57
CA GLU A 563 24.21 -19.71 17.69
C GLU A 563 22.82 -19.60 17.08
N ILE A 564 22.12 -18.45 17.27
CA ILE A 564 20.83 -18.18 16.63
C ILE A 564 20.99 -18.11 15.10
N PHE A 565 22.00 -17.39 14.60
CA PHE A 565 22.29 -17.32 13.18
C PHE A 565 22.50 -18.72 12.58
N LEU A 566 23.39 -19.54 13.18
CA LEU A 566 23.68 -20.88 12.69
C LEU A 566 22.48 -21.83 12.77
N LYS A 567 21.61 -21.64 13.76
CA LYS A 567 20.35 -22.39 13.85
C LYS A 567 19.39 -22.00 12.70
N ILE A 568 19.28 -20.72 12.39
CA ILE A 568 18.45 -20.26 11.26
C ILE A 568 19.05 -20.77 9.93
N TRP A 569 20.37 -20.70 9.78
CA TRP A 569 21.13 -21.10 8.60
C TRP A 569 21.57 -22.58 8.60
N GLU A 570 20.91 -23.42 9.39
CA GLU A 570 21.22 -24.84 9.39
C GLU A 570 21.14 -25.46 7.98
N PRO A 571 20.11 -25.16 7.14
CA PRO A 571 20.01 -25.69 5.78
C PRO A 571 21.00 -25.06 4.79
N ALA A 572 21.65 -23.96 5.12
CA ALA A 572 22.60 -23.28 4.25
C ALA A 572 23.83 -24.16 3.94
N PRO A 573 24.39 -24.08 2.71
CA PRO A 573 25.64 -24.78 2.37
C PRO A 573 26.77 -24.46 3.35
N GLU A 574 27.53 -25.48 3.72
CA GLU A 574 28.67 -25.34 4.63
C GLU A 574 29.81 -24.48 4.06
N THR A 575 29.84 -24.31 2.75
CA THR A 575 30.84 -23.51 2.01
C THR A 575 30.55 -22.03 2.01
N LEU A 576 29.41 -21.58 2.50
CA LEU A 576 29.09 -20.16 2.55
C LEU A 576 29.96 -19.44 3.59
N GLU A 577 30.67 -18.41 3.13
CA GLU A 577 31.64 -17.66 3.94
C GLU A 577 31.05 -17.15 5.26
N ARG A 578 29.83 -16.65 5.24
CA ARG A 578 29.10 -16.19 6.44
C ARG A 578 28.89 -17.29 7.48
N LYS A 579 28.63 -18.53 7.04
CA LYS A 579 28.47 -19.68 7.94
C LYS A 579 29.83 -20.12 8.52
N ILE A 580 30.88 -20.10 7.70
CA ILE A 580 32.25 -20.36 8.12
C ILE A 580 32.68 -19.33 9.17
N LEU A 581 32.50 -18.03 8.88
CA LEU A 581 32.88 -16.94 9.78
C LEU A 581 32.19 -17.04 11.15
N ALA A 582 30.88 -17.36 11.15
CA ALA A 582 30.15 -17.56 12.41
C ALA A 582 30.72 -18.72 13.25
N ARG A 583 31.08 -19.86 12.63
CA ARG A 583 31.66 -21.01 13.30
C ARG A 583 33.06 -20.74 13.82
N GLU A 584 33.91 -20.12 13.04
CA GLU A 584 35.27 -19.74 13.45
C GLU A 584 35.23 -18.76 14.63
N THR A 585 34.35 -17.79 14.62
CA THR A 585 34.18 -16.85 15.74
C THR A 585 33.70 -17.56 17.01
N LEU A 586 32.75 -18.49 16.88
CA LEU A 586 32.29 -19.30 18.01
C LEU A 586 33.41 -20.19 18.59
N ALA A 587 34.26 -20.75 17.73
CA ALA A 587 35.42 -21.52 18.19
C ALA A 587 36.37 -20.63 19.02
N LYS A 588 36.71 -19.43 18.54
CA LYS A 588 37.54 -18.45 19.27
C LYS A 588 36.92 -18.04 20.62
N ILE A 589 35.59 -17.93 20.73
CA ILE A 589 34.93 -17.64 22.01
C ILE A 589 35.11 -18.79 23.02
N LYS A 590 35.05 -20.05 22.58
CA LYS A 590 35.24 -21.20 23.46
C LYS A 590 36.66 -21.27 24.05
N ASP A 591 37.65 -20.77 23.32
CA ASP A 591 39.05 -20.78 23.78
C ASP A 591 39.34 -19.66 24.80
N VAL A 592 38.47 -18.69 24.95
CA VAL A 592 38.62 -17.50 25.84
C VAL A 592 37.67 -17.57 27.06
N SER A 593 36.62 -18.38 26.98
CA SER A 593 35.62 -18.59 28.04
C SER A 593 35.90 -19.85 28.83
#